data_1cfbd352df6119b30f3db1256a49e9a6
#
_entry.id   1cfbd352df6119b30f3db1256a49e9a6
#
_cell.length_a   1.000
_cell.length_b   1.000
_cell.length_c   1.000
_cell.angle_alpha   90.00
_cell.angle_beta   90.00
_cell.angle_gamma   90.00
#
_symmetry.space_group_name_H-M   'P 1'
#
loop_
_entity.id
_entity.type
_entity.pdbx_description
1 polymer ?
#
loop_
_entity_poly.entity_id
_entity_poly.type
_entity_poly.pdbx_seq_one_letter_code
_entity_poly.pdbx_strand_id
1 'polypeptide(L)'
;MKRGSFLVLAAVLMVFAYLVYYSFSSPYTVTSDDAKRLLREKKVDVVLDVRTKMEYNLGHYPEALHIPTANLAYTAETLIPNKKTSILVYCNTGQRARYATELLVAKGYTNVKYIAGSYLTLTR
;
A
#
# COMPACT_ATOMS: atom_id res chain seq x y z
N MET A 1 35.26 8.53 -24.53
CA MET A 1 34.83 7.78 -23.35
C MET A 1 35.34 6.33 -23.44
N LYS A 2 35.92 5.85 -22.37
CA LYS A 2 36.40 4.46 -22.31
C LYS A 2 35.21 3.50 -22.27
N ARG A 3 35.34 2.30 -22.88
CA ARG A 3 34.27 1.28 -22.90
C ARG A 3 33.76 0.94 -21.51
N GLY A 4 34.64 0.83 -20.50
CA GLY A 4 34.22 0.55 -19.12
C GLY A 4 33.36 1.64 -18.51
N SER A 5 33.64 2.92 -18.78
CA SER A 5 32.84 4.03 -18.28
C SER A 5 31.46 4.06 -18.90
N PHE A 6 31.35 3.71 -20.18
CA PHE A 6 30.06 3.60 -20.87
C PHE A 6 29.20 2.50 -20.27
N LEU A 7 29.79 1.32 -20.02
CA LEU A 7 29.06 0.20 -19.43
C LEU A 7 28.57 0.50 -18.01
N VAL A 8 29.39 1.18 -17.20
CA VAL A 8 29.00 1.60 -15.85
C VAL A 8 27.82 2.60 -15.92
N LEU A 9 27.91 3.59 -16.79
CA LEU A 9 26.85 4.56 -16.97
C LEU A 9 25.54 3.88 -17.42
N ALA A 10 25.61 2.96 -18.38
CA ALA A 10 24.45 2.21 -18.84
C ALA A 10 23.82 1.40 -17.72
N ALA A 11 24.64 0.75 -16.87
CA ALA A 11 24.15 -0.02 -15.73
C ALA A 11 23.46 0.89 -14.71
N VAL A 12 24.02 2.06 -14.42
CA VAL A 12 23.41 3.03 -13.49
C VAL A 12 22.07 3.51 -14.03
N LEU A 13 22.00 3.82 -15.33
CA LEU A 13 20.74 4.27 -15.94
C LEU A 13 19.68 3.17 -15.93
N MET A 14 20.08 1.91 -16.16
CA MET A 14 19.13 0.79 -16.08
C MET A 14 18.59 0.58 -14.66
N VAL A 15 19.46 0.66 -13.66
CA VAL A 15 19.03 0.55 -12.26
C VAL A 15 18.09 1.71 -11.91
N PHE A 16 18.43 2.92 -12.32
CA PHE A 16 17.58 4.09 -12.09
C PHE A 16 16.22 3.93 -12.76
N ALA A 17 16.19 3.52 -14.03
CA ALA A 17 14.95 3.27 -14.76
C ALA A 17 14.11 2.18 -14.09
N TYR A 18 14.76 1.10 -13.62
CA TYR A 18 14.08 0.03 -12.89
C TYR A 18 13.47 0.56 -11.58
N LEU A 19 14.21 1.37 -10.82
CA LEU A 19 13.71 1.94 -9.56
C LEU A 19 12.51 2.87 -9.81
N VAL A 20 12.58 3.68 -10.87
CA VAL A 20 11.46 4.54 -11.25
C VAL A 20 10.24 3.69 -11.64
N TYR A 21 10.44 2.70 -12.50
CA TYR A 21 9.36 1.78 -12.88
C TYR A 21 8.77 1.09 -11.65
N TYR A 22 9.63 0.57 -10.76
CA TYR A 22 9.19 -0.09 -9.54
C TYR A 22 8.39 0.86 -8.64
N SER A 23 8.79 2.13 -8.57
CA SER A 23 8.09 3.12 -7.74
C SER A 23 6.68 3.44 -8.24
N PHE A 24 6.43 3.37 -9.54
CA PHE A 24 5.15 3.70 -10.14
C PHE A 24 4.31 2.49 -10.53
N SER A 25 4.85 1.29 -10.43
CA SER A 25 4.15 0.08 -10.83
C SER A 25 4.10 -0.90 -9.67
N SER A 26 2.89 -1.29 -9.27
CA SER A 26 2.65 -2.30 -8.26
C SER A 26 1.43 -3.12 -8.65
N PRO A 27 1.50 -4.46 -8.56
CA PRO A 27 0.35 -5.31 -8.87
C PRO A 27 -0.79 -5.15 -7.85
N TYR A 28 -0.52 -4.52 -6.72
CA TYR A 28 -1.49 -4.39 -5.62
C TYR A 28 -2.18 -3.02 -5.58
N THR A 29 -1.74 -2.07 -6.39
CA THR A 29 -2.36 -0.75 -6.40
C THR A 29 -3.68 -0.76 -7.16
N VAL A 30 -4.65 0.00 -6.65
CA VAL A 30 -5.92 0.24 -7.33
C VAL A 30 -6.19 1.74 -7.37
N THR A 31 -6.94 2.18 -8.35
CA THR A 31 -7.37 3.59 -8.42
C THR A 31 -8.38 3.88 -7.33
N SER A 32 -8.53 5.15 -6.96
CA SER A 32 -9.55 5.57 -6.00
C SER A 32 -10.96 5.22 -6.49
N ASP A 33 -11.21 5.32 -7.79
CA ASP A 33 -12.51 4.97 -8.36
C ASP A 33 -12.80 3.48 -8.25
N ASP A 34 -11.81 2.63 -8.55
CA ASP A 34 -11.96 1.18 -8.36
C ASP A 34 -12.13 0.82 -6.90
N ALA A 35 -11.39 1.45 -6.01
CA ALA A 35 -11.52 1.24 -4.56
C ALA A 35 -12.93 1.62 -4.07
N LYS A 36 -13.45 2.77 -4.51
CA LYS A 36 -14.82 3.19 -4.17
C LYS A 36 -15.86 2.20 -4.67
N ARG A 37 -15.66 1.66 -5.87
CA ARG A 37 -16.54 0.63 -6.42
C ARG A 37 -16.51 -0.64 -5.56
N LEU A 38 -15.33 -1.10 -5.19
CA LEU A 38 -15.18 -2.28 -4.33
C LEU A 38 -15.87 -2.07 -2.98
N LEU A 39 -15.77 -0.87 -2.41
CA LEU A 39 -16.46 -0.54 -1.17
C LEU A 39 -17.99 -0.55 -1.34
N ARG A 40 -18.50 0.06 -2.41
CA ARG A 40 -19.94 0.05 -2.70
C ARG A 40 -20.48 -1.35 -2.92
N GLU A 41 -19.73 -2.21 -3.56
CA GLU A 41 -20.11 -3.61 -3.85
C GLU A 41 -19.87 -4.54 -2.66
N LYS A 42 -19.43 -4.01 -1.52
CA LYS A 42 -19.13 -4.75 -0.29
C LYS A 42 -18.11 -5.86 -0.49
N LYS A 43 -17.10 -5.59 -1.33
CA LYS A 43 -16.01 -6.52 -1.63
C LYS A 43 -14.75 -6.25 -0.81
N VAL A 44 -14.82 -5.34 0.18
CA VAL A 44 -13.74 -5.02 1.10
C VAL A 44 -14.21 -5.35 2.51
N ASP A 45 -13.48 -6.22 3.20
CA ASP A 45 -13.80 -6.60 4.57
C ASP A 45 -13.20 -5.61 5.57
N VAL A 46 -12.00 -5.12 5.30
CA VAL A 46 -11.25 -4.22 6.19
C VAL A 46 -10.63 -3.11 5.39
N VAL A 47 -10.91 -1.87 5.80
CA VAL A 47 -10.12 -0.70 5.35
C VAL A 47 -9.06 -0.46 6.42
N LEU A 48 -7.80 -0.53 6.04
CA LEU A 48 -6.66 -0.48 6.96
C LEU A 48 -5.91 0.84 6.82
N ASP A 49 -5.89 1.62 7.90
CA ASP A 49 -5.11 2.84 8.03
C ASP A 49 -3.75 2.49 8.67
N VAL A 50 -2.66 2.72 7.92
CA VAL A 50 -1.31 2.39 8.39
C VAL A 50 -0.50 3.64 8.77
N ARG A 51 -1.18 4.78 8.92
CA ARG A 51 -0.56 6.04 9.33
C ARG A 51 -0.29 6.06 10.83
N THR A 52 0.37 7.10 11.29
CA THR A 52 0.60 7.30 12.72
C THR A 52 -0.71 7.54 13.46
N LYS A 53 -0.69 7.36 14.78
CA LYS A 53 -1.85 7.63 15.64
C LYS A 53 -2.29 9.09 15.55
N MET A 54 -1.34 10.01 15.49
CA MET A 54 -1.65 11.44 15.36
C MET A 54 -2.42 11.71 14.06
N GLU A 55 -1.94 11.17 12.94
CA GLU A 55 -2.62 11.32 11.65
C GLU A 55 -4.02 10.71 11.68
N TYR A 56 -4.16 9.51 12.23
CA TYR A 56 -5.44 8.84 12.38
C TYR A 56 -6.42 9.68 13.21
N ASN A 57 -5.96 10.24 14.31
CA ASN A 57 -6.80 11.05 15.21
C ASN A 57 -7.24 12.36 14.56
N LEU A 58 -6.47 12.92 13.64
CA LEU A 58 -6.85 14.14 12.91
C LEU A 58 -7.92 13.89 11.86
N GLY A 59 -8.15 12.67 11.49
CA GLY A 59 -9.19 12.27 10.53
C GLY A 59 -8.80 10.95 9.87
N HIS A 60 -9.78 10.10 9.63
CA HIS A 60 -9.58 8.80 9.00
C HIS A 60 -10.86 8.34 8.30
N TYR A 61 -10.73 7.32 7.47
CA TYR A 61 -11.88 6.68 6.84
C TYR A 61 -12.80 6.09 7.93
N PRO A 62 -14.12 6.32 7.86
CA PRO A 62 -15.04 5.78 8.86
C PRO A 62 -14.89 4.25 8.99
N GLU A 63 -14.83 3.75 10.23
CA GLU A 63 -14.67 2.34 10.54
C GLU A 63 -13.33 1.72 10.12
N ALA A 64 -12.34 2.53 9.72
CA ALA A 64 -11.01 2.02 9.40
C ALA A 64 -10.37 1.37 10.62
N LEU A 65 -9.77 0.20 10.39
CA LEU A 65 -8.90 -0.43 11.37
C LEU A 65 -7.56 0.30 11.34
N HIS A 66 -7.05 0.71 12.48
CA HIS A 66 -5.80 1.43 12.57
C HIS A 66 -4.68 0.51 13.08
N ILE A 67 -3.71 0.25 12.21
CA ILE A 67 -2.45 -0.43 12.59
C ILE A 67 -1.31 0.35 11.95
N PRO A 68 -0.58 1.19 12.70
CA PRO A 68 0.58 1.89 12.15
C PRO A 68 1.60 0.92 11.55
N THR A 69 2.32 1.34 10.50
CA THR A 69 3.34 0.50 9.86
C THR A 69 4.32 -0.11 10.85
N ALA A 70 4.71 0.64 11.89
CA ALA A 70 5.64 0.18 12.90
C ALA A 70 5.14 -1.02 13.72
N ASN A 71 3.81 -1.19 13.81
CA ASN A 71 3.18 -2.25 14.61
C ASN A 71 2.64 -3.39 13.74
N LEU A 72 2.60 -3.21 12.43
CA LEU A 72 1.89 -4.12 11.53
C LEU A 72 2.42 -5.55 11.59
N ALA A 73 3.73 -5.72 11.65
CA ALA A 73 4.36 -7.04 11.69
C ALA A 73 3.93 -7.86 12.91
N TYR A 74 3.60 -7.20 14.03
CA TYR A 74 3.28 -7.85 15.30
C TYR A 74 1.78 -8.00 15.52
N THR A 75 0.96 -7.11 14.97
CA THR A 75 -0.46 -7.03 15.28
C THR A 75 -1.39 -7.51 14.18
N ALA A 76 -0.92 -7.58 12.95
CA ALA A 76 -1.77 -7.91 11.80
C ALA A 76 -2.51 -9.25 12.01
N GLU A 77 -1.79 -10.29 12.39
CA GLU A 77 -2.37 -11.64 12.52
C GLU A 77 -3.34 -11.75 13.68
N THR A 78 -3.15 -10.94 14.73
CA THR A 78 -4.07 -10.89 15.87
C THR A 78 -5.37 -10.19 15.50
N LEU A 79 -5.28 -9.06 14.81
CA LEU A 79 -6.45 -8.24 14.46
C LEU A 79 -7.14 -8.68 13.17
N ILE A 80 -6.40 -9.31 12.26
CA ILE A 80 -6.92 -9.85 11.00
C ILE A 80 -6.45 -11.31 10.88
N PRO A 81 -7.04 -12.23 11.64
CA PRO A 81 -6.55 -13.62 11.66
C PRO A 81 -6.78 -14.39 10.38
N ASN A 82 -7.83 -14.05 9.62
CA ASN A 82 -8.13 -14.75 8.36
C ASN A 82 -7.31 -14.17 7.22
N LYS A 83 -6.40 -14.97 6.68
CA LYS A 83 -5.50 -14.58 5.58
C LYS A 83 -6.23 -14.31 4.24
N LYS A 84 -7.48 -14.70 4.12
CA LYS A 84 -8.33 -14.45 2.95
C LYS A 84 -9.15 -13.16 3.06
N THR A 85 -9.04 -12.46 4.18
CA THR A 85 -9.73 -11.18 4.38
C THR A 85 -9.35 -10.19 3.27
N SER A 86 -10.37 -9.56 2.69
CA SER A 86 -10.18 -8.51 1.69
C SER A 86 -9.79 -7.21 2.37
N ILE A 87 -8.56 -6.77 2.16
CA ILE A 87 -7.98 -5.60 2.84
C ILE A 87 -7.68 -4.51 1.83
N LEU A 88 -8.20 -3.32 2.08
CA LEU A 88 -7.86 -2.11 1.33
C LEU A 88 -7.02 -1.21 2.24
N VAL A 89 -5.77 -0.97 1.86
CA VAL A 89 -4.81 -0.23 2.67
C VAL A 89 -4.68 1.20 2.15
N TYR A 90 -4.58 2.15 3.05
CA TYR A 90 -4.27 3.53 2.67
C TYR A 90 -3.30 4.19 3.65
N CYS A 91 -2.58 5.17 3.17
CA CYS A 91 -1.85 6.15 3.97
C CYS A 91 -2.17 7.56 3.42
N ASN A 92 -1.19 8.40 3.11
CA ASN A 92 -1.46 9.71 2.50
C ASN A 92 -1.06 9.76 1.03
N THR A 93 0.10 9.19 0.67
CA THR A 93 0.68 9.27 -0.67
C THR A 93 0.98 7.92 -1.30
N GLY A 94 0.76 6.83 -0.57
CA GLY A 94 0.87 5.47 -1.08
C GLY A 94 2.13 4.70 -0.69
N GLN A 95 3.20 5.34 -0.23
CA GLN A 95 4.46 4.64 0.07
C GLN A 95 4.33 3.70 1.27
N ARG A 96 3.76 4.19 2.36
CA ARG A 96 3.53 3.37 3.57
C ARG A 96 2.49 2.30 3.30
N ALA A 97 1.45 2.62 2.53
CA ALA A 97 0.42 1.65 2.14
C ALA A 97 1.00 0.54 1.27
N ARG A 98 1.89 0.87 0.35
CA ARG A 98 2.59 -0.12 -0.47
C ARG A 98 3.46 -1.04 0.39
N TYR A 99 4.26 -0.47 1.28
CA TYR A 99 5.09 -1.24 2.21
C TYR A 99 4.23 -2.19 3.04
N ALA A 100 3.14 -1.67 3.60
CA ALA A 100 2.21 -2.46 4.42
C ALA A 100 1.58 -3.60 3.62
N THR A 101 1.18 -3.33 2.38
CA THR A 101 0.61 -4.33 1.48
C THR A 101 1.62 -5.44 1.19
N GLU A 102 2.85 -5.08 0.84
CA GLU A 102 3.91 -6.06 0.57
C GLU A 102 4.22 -6.91 1.81
N LEU A 103 4.22 -6.30 3.00
CA LEU A 103 4.42 -7.01 4.25
C LEU A 103 3.29 -8.02 4.50
N LEU A 104 2.05 -7.61 4.31
CA LEU A 104 0.88 -8.50 4.49
C LEU A 104 0.91 -9.66 3.49
N VAL A 105 1.23 -9.38 2.23
CA VAL A 105 1.36 -10.44 1.21
C VAL A 105 2.45 -11.43 1.61
N ALA A 106 3.60 -10.94 2.10
CA ALA A 106 4.68 -11.81 2.59
C ALA A 106 4.25 -12.66 3.78
N LYS A 107 3.29 -12.20 4.59
CA LYS A 107 2.70 -12.95 5.70
C LYS A 107 1.63 -13.96 5.27
N GLY A 108 1.31 -14.02 3.99
CA GLY A 108 0.34 -14.97 3.45
C GLY A 108 -1.06 -14.42 3.20
N TYR A 109 -1.29 -13.13 3.37
CA TYR A 109 -2.58 -12.52 3.01
C TYR A 109 -2.71 -12.50 1.49
N THR A 110 -3.84 -12.99 0.98
CA THR A 110 -4.03 -13.25 -0.45
C THR A 110 -4.90 -12.23 -1.16
N ASN A 111 -5.52 -11.29 -0.43
CA ASN A 111 -6.45 -10.34 -1.03
C ASN A 111 -6.21 -8.93 -0.43
N VAL A 112 -5.05 -8.36 -0.75
CA VAL A 112 -4.63 -7.06 -0.25
C VAL A 112 -4.41 -6.11 -1.42
N LYS A 113 -4.98 -4.92 -1.32
CA LYS A 113 -4.82 -3.84 -2.29
C LYS A 113 -4.58 -2.53 -1.55
N TYR A 114 -3.99 -1.56 -2.22
CA TYR A 114 -3.81 -0.24 -1.63
C TYR A 114 -4.09 0.85 -2.67
N ILE A 115 -4.42 2.04 -2.17
CA ILE A 115 -4.56 3.25 -2.98
C ILE A 115 -3.35 4.16 -2.80
N ALA A 116 -3.01 4.90 -3.85
CA ALA A 116 -1.90 5.86 -3.83
C ALA A 116 -2.27 7.20 -3.20
N GLY A 117 -3.53 7.42 -2.86
CA GLY A 117 -4.01 8.68 -2.28
C GLY A 117 -4.41 8.53 -0.82
N SER A 118 -4.94 9.62 -0.26
CA SER A 118 -5.44 9.63 1.10
C SER A 118 -6.87 9.07 1.18
N TYR A 119 -7.35 8.84 2.40
CA TYR A 119 -8.73 8.38 2.62
C TYR A 119 -9.78 9.36 2.07
N LEU A 120 -9.43 10.64 1.91
CA LEU A 120 -10.34 11.63 1.35
C LEU A 120 -10.76 11.28 -0.08
N THR A 121 -9.94 10.57 -0.82
CA THR A 121 -10.28 10.11 -2.17
C THR A 121 -11.34 9.01 -2.15
N LEU A 122 -11.55 8.35 -1.02
CA LEU A 122 -12.56 7.31 -0.85
C LEU A 122 -13.91 7.89 -0.39
N THR A 123 -13.92 9.09 0.16
CA THR A 123 -15.11 9.70 0.76
C THR A 123 -15.77 10.78 -0.11
N ARG A 124 -15.18 11.08 -1.26
CA ARG A 124 -15.70 12.08 -2.21
C ARG A 124 -16.78 11.53 -3.11
#